data_4bfcf0b15b00835f65539d82e4658c8e
#
_entry.id   4bfcf0b15b00835f65539d82e4658c8e
#
_cell.length_a   1.000
_cell.length_b   1.000
_cell.length_c   1.000
_cell.angle_alpha   90.00
_cell.angle_beta   90.00
_cell.angle_gamma   90.00
#
_symmetry.space_group_name_H-M   'P 1'
#
loop_
_entity.id
_entity.type
_entity.pdbx_description
1 polymer ?
#
loop_
_entity_poly.entity_id
_entity_poly.type
_entity_poly.pdbx_seq_one_letter_code
_entity_poly.pdbx_strand_id
1 'polypeptide(L)'
;EEDLKKGLKEVGLAEGRVFNKSLLDRVEQELRQQYFGRGYYAVSIQPTVTPLERNRVDININIEEGASAKIKQINIVGAKEFSEKDLLSQFELTTPGWITWYTKNDQYSRQKLSADLEKLKSFYMNRGFLEFAVDSTQVSISPDKRDVYITINLNEGARYQVSSVKLAGDFTISEEELAKLVVVKPGDVFSREKLNESNK
;
A
#
# COMPACT_ATOMS: atom_id res chain seq x y z
N GLU A 1 -6.14 21.99 -2.44
CA GLU A 1 -5.50 23.26 -2.07
C GLU A 1 -5.45 23.44 -0.54
N GLU A 2 -6.55 23.24 0.18
CA GLU A 2 -6.59 23.40 1.65
C GLU A 2 -5.72 22.37 2.37
N ASP A 3 -5.72 21.10 1.94
CA ASP A 3 -4.87 20.05 2.53
C ASP A 3 -3.39 20.35 2.32
N LEU A 4 -3.04 20.94 1.18
CA LEU A 4 -1.68 21.37 0.87
C LEU A 4 -1.23 22.51 1.80
N LYS A 5 -2.07 23.51 1.98
CA LYS A 5 -1.82 24.63 2.91
C LYS A 5 -1.68 24.14 4.35
N LYS A 6 -2.49 23.17 4.76
CA LYS A 6 -2.41 22.55 6.09
C LYS A 6 -1.09 21.81 6.27
N GLY A 7 -0.68 20.99 5.29
CA GLY A 7 0.60 20.29 5.30
C GLY A 7 1.79 21.23 5.34
N LEU A 8 1.78 22.31 4.55
CA LEU A 8 2.81 23.36 4.57
C LEU A 8 2.93 24.02 5.95
N LYS A 9 1.80 24.28 6.62
CA LYS A 9 1.75 24.86 7.96
C LYS A 9 2.31 23.91 9.03
N GLU A 10 2.04 22.61 8.91
CA GLU A 10 2.56 21.58 9.82
C GLU A 10 4.09 21.45 9.75
N VAL A 11 4.68 21.58 8.57
CA VAL A 11 6.15 21.60 8.40
C VAL A 11 6.79 22.96 8.69
N GLY A 12 6.00 23.96 9.14
CA GLY A 12 6.51 25.25 9.58
C GLY A 12 6.58 26.34 8.49
N LEU A 13 6.09 26.08 7.30
CA LEU A 13 5.94 27.07 6.22
C LEU A 13 4.57 27.71 6.32
N ALA A 14 4.44 28.78 7.10
CA ALA A 14 3.19 29.47 7.35
C ALA A 14 3.39 30.98 7.37
N GLU A 15 2.30 31.71 7.13
CA GLU A 15 2.29 33.17 7.27
C GLU A 15 2.77 33.62 8.65
N GLY A 16 3.59 34.66 8.69
CA GLY A 16 4.15 35.21 9.93
C GLY A 16 5.33 34.44 10.51
N ARG A 17 5.82 33.38 9.85
CA ARG A 17 7.03 32.66 10.24
C ARG A 17 8.26 33.19 9.52
N VAL A 18 9.43 32.98 10.12
CA VAL A 18 10.71 33.32 9.48
C VAL A 18 10.95 32.40 8.30
N PHE A 19 11.22 32.99 7.13
CA PHE A 19 11.55 32.23 5.93
C PHE A 19 12.86 31.46 6.10
N ASN A 20 12.83 30.18 5.71
CA ASN A 20 13.99 29.30 5.69
C ASN A 20 14.00 28.52 4.38
N LYS A 21 15.05 28.73 3.58
CA LYS A 21 15.21 28.06 2.27
C LYS A 21 15.26 26.54 2.40
N SER A 22 15.98 26.01 3.39
CA SER A 22 16.08 24.55 3.60
C SER A 22 14.73 23.93 3.93
N LEU A 23 13.82 24.68 4.56
CA LEU A 23 12.47 24.25 4.81
C LEU A 23 11.64 24.16 3.52
N LEU A 24 11.79 25.16 2.64
CA LEU A 24 11.13 25.17 1.33
C LEU A 24 11.61 24.00 0.47
N ASP A 25 12.92 23.73 0.43
CA ASP A 25 13.50 22.62 -0.32
C ASP A 25 12.96 21.25 0.19
N ARG A 26 12.82 21.12 1.52
CA ARG A 26 12.22 19.92 2.14
C ARG A 26 10.75 19.74 1.76
N VAL A 27 10.00 20.83 1.78
CA VAL A 27 8.58 20.84 1.37
C VAL A 27 8.45 20.43 -0.09
N GLU A 28 9.28 20.95 -0.98
CA GLU A 28 9.29 20.55 -2.39
C GLU A 28 9.53 19.04 -2.54
N GLN A 29 10.53 18.50 -1.84
CA GLN A 29 10.84 17.07 -1.88
C GLN A 29 9.68 16.21 -1.34
N GLU A 30 9.07 16.61 -0.23
CA GLU A 30 7.93 15.90 0.35
C GLU A 30 6.72 15.88 -0.59
N LEU A 31 6.38 17.03 -1.18
CA LEU A 31 5.34 17.12 -2.19
C LEU A 31 5.62 16.18 -3.37
N ARG A 32 6.86 16.20 -3.88
CA ARG A 32 7.29 15.34 -4.99
C ARG A 32 7.12 13.85 -4.64
N GLN A 33 7.49 13.43 -3.42
CA GLN A 33 7.31 12.06 -2.96
C GLN A 33 5.83 11.65 -2.85
N GLN A 34 4.96 12.57 -2.42
CA GLN A 34 3.52 12.32 -2.38
C GLN A 34 2.92 12.14 -3.77
N TYR A 35 3.33 12.97 -4.74
CA TYR A 35 2.92 12.81 -6.14
C TYR A 35 3.44 11.51 -6.75
N PHE A 36 4.69 11.14 -6.49
CA PHE A 36 5.27 9.87 -6.93
C PHE A 36 4.52 8.66 -6.33
N GLY A 37 4.13 8.76 -5.05
CA GLY A 37 3.31 7.73 -4.40
C GLY A 37 1.94 7.52 -5.05
N ARG A 38 1.46 8.51 -5.81
CA ARG A 38 0.20 8.47 -6.57
C ARG A 38 0.40 8.22 -8.08
N GLY A 39 1.64 7.95 -8.50
CA GLY A 39 1.97 7.66 -9.90
C GLY A 39 2.22 8.89 -10.79
N TYR A 40 2.27 10.09 -10.25
CA TYR A 40 2.56 11.33 -11.00
C TYR A 40 4.06 11.57 -11.10
N TYR A 41 4.77 10.74 -11.85
CA TYR A 41 6.22 10.80 -11.98
C TYR A 41 6.73 11.96 -12.85
N ALA A 42 5.86 12.57 -13.65
CA ALA A 42 6.16 13.73 -14.48
C ALA A 42 5.87 15.07 -13.79
N VAL A 43 5.50 15.07 -12.51
CA VAL A 43 5.17 16.28 -11.78
C VAL A 43 6.35 17.27 -11.78
N SER A 44 6.03 18.52 -12.13
CA SER A 44 6.93 19.67 -12.00
C SER A 44 6.46 20.53 -10.82
N ILE A 45 7.35 20.79 -9.89
CA ILE A 45 7.11 21.64 -8.70
C ILE A 45 8.13 22.75 -8.75
N GLN A 46 7.67 23.99 -8.86
CA GLN A 46 8.51 25.17 -9.02
C GLN A 46 8.15 26.21 -7.96
N PRO A 47 8.88 26.23 -6.83
CA PRO A 47 8.72 27.28 -5.84
C PRO A 47 9.39 28.58 -6.32
N THR A 48 8.69 29.70 -6.15
CA THR A 48 9.20 31.03 -6.42
C THR A 48 9.11 31.84 -5.13
N VAL A 49 10.22 32.50 -4.76
CA VAL A 49 10.29 33.37 -3.58
C VAL A 49 10.49 34.80 -4.06
N THR A 50 9.52 35.67 -3.77
CA THR A 50 9.54 37.07 -4.14
C THR A 50 9.73 37.95 -2.90
N PRO A 51 10.83 38.72 -2.80
CA PRO A 51 11.00 39.69 -1.71
C PRO A 51 9.92 40.75 -1.74
N LEU A 52 9.38 41.09 -0.57
CA LEU A 52 8.40 42.15 -0.35
C LEU A 52 8.96 43.21 0.61
N GLU A 53 8.29 44.35 0.71
CA GLU A 53 8.65 45.39 1.69
C GLU A 53 8.59 44.86 3.12
N ARG A 54 9.35 45.52 4.03
CA ARG A 54 9.42 45.22 5.46
C ARG A 54 9.95 43.82 5.77
N ASN A 55 11.02 43.41 5.04
CA ASN A 55 11.71 42.11 5.22
C ASN A 55 10.75 40.90 5.17
N ARG A 56 9.74 40.95 4.32
CA ARG A 56 8.83 39.85 4.04
C ARG A 56 9.17 39.19 2.72
N VAL A 57 8.69 37.96 2.54
CA VAL A 57 8.72 37.24 1.27
C VAL A 57 7.36 36.68 0.96
N ASP A 58 7.04 36.64 -0.31
CA ASP A 58 5.93 35.86 -0.86
C ASP A 58 6.46 34.56 -1.46
N ILE A 59 5.79 33.44 -1.17
CA ILE A 59 6.17 32.12 -1.68
C ILE A 59 5.03 31.60 -2.53
N ASN A 60 5.30 31.41 -3.81
CA ASN A 60 4.38 30.79 -4.75
C ASN A 60 4.94 29.43 -5.18
N ILE A 61 4.16 28.37 -5.03
CA ILE A 61 4.53 27.02 -5.46
C ILE A 61 3.65 26.65 -6.65
N ASN A 62 4.22 26.71 -7.86
CA ASN A 62 3.55 26.26 -9.06
C ASN A 62 3.72 24.75 -9.21
N ILE A 63 2.60 24.03 -9.38
CA ILE A 63 2.58 22.57 -9.50
C ILE A 63 1.90 22.19 -10.80
N GLU A 64 2.63 21.50 -11.66
CA GLU A 64 2.14 20.88 -12.88
C GLU A 64 2.20 19.36 -12.71
N GLU A 65 1.05 18.74 -12.46
CA GLU A 65 0.98 17.31 -12.08
C GLU A 65 1.41 16.38 -13.23
N GLY A 66 1.06 16.72 -14.45
CA GLY A 66 1.21 15.82 -15.59
C GLY A 66 0.21 14.68 -15.58
N ALA A 67 0.50 13.64 -16.36
CA ALA A 67 -0.34 12.43 -16.41
C ALA A 67 0.10 11.42 -15.35
N SER A 68 -0.86 10.72 -14.76
CA SER A 68 -0.58 9.57 -13.88
C SER A 68 -0.08 8.38 -14.72
N ALA A 69 0.99 7.74 -14.27
CA ALA A 69 1.54 6.56 -14.91
C ALA A 69 0.62 5.34 -14.74
N LYS A 70 0.52 4.53 -15.80
CA LYS A 70 -0.32 3.35 -15.85
C LYS A 70 0.48 2.07 -15.63
N ILE A 71 -0.14 1.10 -14.99
CA ILE A 71 0.48 -0.21 -14.77
C ILE A 71 0.48 -0.98 -16.07
N LYS A 72 1.65 -1.20 -16.64
CA LYS A 72 1.83 -1.96 -17.87
C LYS A 72 1.86 -3.46 -17.61
N GLN A 73 2.48 -3.86 -16.48
CA GLN A 73 2.68 -5.24 -16.13
C GLN A 73 2.83 -5.40 -14.63
N ILE A 74 2.26 -6.50 -14.11
CA ILE A 74 2.48 -6.98 -12.74
C ILE A 74 2.99 -8.42 -12.87
N ASN A 75 4.20 -8.70 -12.41
CA ASN A 75 4.80 -10.03 -12.38
C ASN A 75 4.85 -10.54 -10.95
N ILE A 76 4.46 -11.79 -10.73
CA ILE A 76 4.59 -12.47 -9.45
C ILE A 76 5.60 -13.60 -9.64
N VAL A 77 6.70 -13.56 -8.90
CA VAL A 77 7.81 -14.53 -8.97
C VAL A 77 7.85 -15.32 -7.67
N GLY A 78 8.05 -16.62 -7.76
CA GLY A 78 8.14 -17.52 -6.60
C GLY A 78 6.85 -18.29 -6.29
N ALA A 79 5.73 -17.95 -6.92
CA ALA A 79 4.47 -18.70 -6.82
C ALA A 79 4.58 -20.07 -7.52
N LYS A 80 4.16 -21.13 -6.83
CA LYS A 80 4.17 -22.53 -7.33
C LYS A 80 2.82 -23.20 -7.13
N GLU A 81 2.14 -22.86 -6.02
CA GLU A 81 0.88 -23.50 -5.59
C GLU A 81 -0.35 -22.88 -6.25
N PHE A 82 -0.26 -21.61 -6.67
CA PHE A 82 -1.36 -20.89 -7.29
C PHE A 82 -0.91 -20.26 -8.61
N SER A 83 -1.83 -20.15 -9.56
CA SER A 83 -1.54 -19.48 -10.82
C SER A 83 -1.41 -17.96 -10.61
N GLU A 84 -0.59 -17.31 -11.42
CA GLU A 84 -0.46 -15.84 -11.40
C GLU A 84 -1.82 -15.16 -11.59
N LYS A 85 -2.69 -15.73 -12.43
CA LYS A 85 -4.04 -15.23 -12.65
C LYS A 85 -4.89 -15.25 -11.37
N ASP A 86 -4.82 -16.34 -10.58
CA ASP A 86 -5.55 -16.45 -9.33
C ASP A 86 -5.05 -15.44 -8.30
N LEU A 87 -3.74 -15.24 -8.24
CA LEU A 87 -3.12 -14.26 -7.34
C LEU A 87 -3.46 -12.83 -7.73
N LEU A 88 -3.37 -12.48 -9.02
CA LEU A 88 -3.73 -11.16 -9.52
C LEU A 88 -5.23 -10.86 -9.38
N SER A 89 -6.10 -11.88 -9.33
CA SER A 89 -7.53 -11.68 -9.05
C SER A 89 -7.81 -11.13 -7.65
N GLN A 90 -6.85 -11.22 -6.72
CA GLN A 90 -6.94 -10.63 -5.38
C GLN A 90 -6.60 -9.14 -5.36
N PHE A 91 -6.01 -8.62 -6.44
CA PHE A 91 -5.52 -7.25 -6.52
C PHE A 91 -6.63 -6.30 -6.97
N GLU A 92 -6.61 -5.10 -6.41
CA GLU A 92 -7.38 -3.97 -6.94
C GLU A 92 -6.65 -3.33 -8.14
N LEU A 93 -5.32 -3.24 -8.05
CA LEU A 93 -4.50 -2.76 -9.16
C LEU A 93 -4.51 -3.76 -10.32
N THR A 94 -4.64 -3.24 -11.53
CA THR A 94 -4.69 -4.04 -12.75
C THR A 94 -4.00 -3.33 -13.91
N THR A 95 -3.73 -4.08 -14.97
CA THR A 95 -3.29 -3.51 -16.24
C THR A 95 -4.48 -2.86 -16.99
N PRO A 96 -4.23 -1.94 -17.95
CA PRO A 96 -5.29 -1.29 -18.71
C PRO A 96 -6.27 -2.27 -19.34
N GLY A 97 -7.55 -2.01 -19.19
CA GLY A 97 -8.66 -2.81 -19.72
C GLY A 97 -9.90 -1.94 -19.99
N TRP A 98 -10.96 -2.55 -20.51
CA TRP A 98 -12.16 -1.82 -20.91
C TRP A 98 -12.94 -1.18 -19.74
N ILE A 99 -12.74 -1.63 -18.49
CA ILE A 99 -13.38 -1.07 -17.28
C ILE A 99 -12.49 -0.02 -16.61
N THR A 100 -11.17 -0.03 -16.86
CA THR A 100 -10.21 0.81 -16.14
C THR A 100 -10.37 2.30 -16.43
N TRP A 101 -11.00 2.68 -17.53
CA TRP A 101 -11.34 4.07 -17.81
C TRP A 101 -12.27 4.68 -16.74
N TYR A 102 -13.08 3.84 -16.09
CA TYR A 102 -14.00 4.25 -15.01
C TYR A 102 -13.36 4.03 -13.63
N THR A 103 -12.79 2.85 -13.38
CA THR A 103 -12.26 2.46 -12.05
C THR A 103 -10.91 3.09 -11.74
N LYS A 104 -10.14 3.48 -12.77
CA LYS A 104 -8.75 3.98 -12.66
C LYS A 104 -7.81 3.03 -11.89
N ASN A 105 -8.11 1.74 -11.87
CA ASN A 105 -7.30 0.73 -11.18
C ASN A 105 -6.03 0.37 -11.96
N ASP A 106 -5.90 0.86 -13.19
CA ASP A 106 -4.68 0.82 -14.00
C ASP A 106 -3.68 1.94 -13.65
N GLN A 107 -4.07 2.91 -12.82
CA GLN A 107 -3.18 3.96 -12.36
C GLN A 107 -2.40 3.49 -11.12
N TYR A 108 -1.08 3.66 -11.18
CA TYR A 108 -0.24 3.28 -10.05
C TYR A 108 -0.57 4.07 -8.78
N SER A 109 -0.65 3.36 -7.66
CA SER A 109 -0.75 3.93 -6.33
C SER A 109 0.00 3.04 -5.34
N ARG A 110 0.95 3.62 -4.62
CA ARG A 110 1.70 2.91 -3.57
C ARG A 110 0.78 2.38 -2.48
N GLN A 111 -0.25 3.14 -2.14
CA GLN A 111 -1.23 2.78 -1.12
C GLN A 111 -2.05 1.55 -1.52
N LYS A 112 -2.54 1.53 -2.79
CA LYS A 112 -3.26 0.39 -3.34
C LYS A 112 -2.35 -0.84 -3.45
N LEU A 113 -1.11 -0.68 -3.90
CA LEU A 113 -0.14 -1.77 -3.97
C LEU A 113 0.09 -2.39 -2.59
N SER A 114 0.30 -1.56 -1.55
CA SER A 114 0.45 -2.07 -0.18
C SER A 114 -0.78 -2.83 0.30
N ALA A 115 -1.99 -2.34 0.01
CA ALA A 115 -3.23 -3.01 0.35
C ALA A 115 -3.39 -4.35 -0.40
N ASP A 116 -2.99 -4.40 -1.66
CA ASP A 116 -3.04 -5.62 -2.48
C ASP A 116 -2.03 -6.67 -1.99
N LEU A 117 -0.83 -6.26 -1.55
CA LEU A 117 0.14 -7.17 -0.92
C LEU A 117 -0.39 -7.76 0.40
N GLU A 118 -1.12 -6.97 1.21
CA GLU A 118 -1.77 -7.49 2.42
C GLU A 118 -2.92 -8.46 2.09
N LYS A 119 -3.70 -8.22 1.03
CA LYS A 119 -4.72 -9.17 0.54
C LYS A 119 -4.06 -10.48 0.10
N LEU A 120 -2.95 -10.38 -0.65
CA LEU A 120 -2.17 -11.54 -1.09
C LEU A 120 -1.67 -12.35 0.11
N LYS A 121 -1.12 -11.70 1.12
CA LYS A 121 -0.71 -12.35 2.37
C LYS A 121 -1.87 -13.06 3.06
N SER A 122 -3.01 -12.40 3.18
CA SER A 122 -4.21 -12.99 3.76
C SER A 122 -4.71 -14.19 2.96
N PHE A 123 -4.66 -14.12 1.62
CA PHE A 123 -5.02 -15.20 0.73
C PHE A 123 -4.20 -16.48 1.00
N TYR A 124 -2.88 -16.34 1.14
CA TYR A 124 -1.99 -17.46 1.44
C TYR A 124 -2.16 -17.98 2.88
N MET A 125 -2.22 -17.10 3.87
CA MET A 125 -2.39 -17.48 5.27
C MET A 125 -3.72 -18.19 5.54
N ASN A 126 -4.78 -17.84 4.80
CA ASN A 126 -6.08 -18.51 4.91
C ASN A 126 -6.11 -19.89 4.22
N ARG A 127 -5.02 -20.23 3.49
CA ARG A 127 -4.86 -21.53 2.79
C ARG A 127 -3.76 -22.40 3.35
N GLY A 128 -3.28 -22.06 4.55
CA GLY A 128 -2.30 -22.86 5.30
C GLY A 128 -0.86 -22.40 5.18
N PHE A 129 -0.55 -21.38 4.40
CA PHE A 129 0.82 -20.91 4.20
C PHE A 129 1.22 -19.90 5.28
N LEU A 130 1.47 -20.39 6.48
CA LEU A 130 1.75 -19.58 7.68
C LEU A 130 3.03 -18.74 7.54
N GLU A 131 4.02 -19.27 6.84
CA GLU A 131 5.34 -18.64 6.63
C GLU A 131 5.41 -17.80 5.35
N PHE A 132 4.27 -17.56 4.69
CA PHE A 132 4.22 -16.74 3.49
C PHE A 132 4.86 -15.37 3.74
N ALA A 133 5.75 -14.99 2.85
CA ALA A 133 6.42 -13.69 2.86
C ALA A 133 6.52 -13.09 1.45
N VAL A 134 6.42 -11.78 1.37
CA VAL A 134 6.85 -11.01 0.20
C VAL A 134 8.29 -10.59 0.45
N ASP A 135 9.22 -11.19 -0.27
CA ASP A 135 10.66 -10.97 -0.10
C ASP A 135 11.07 -9.59 -0.62
N SER A 136 10.52 -9.19 -1.75
CA SER A 136 10.75 -7.86 -2.30
C SER A 136 9.64 -7.44 -3.27
N THR A 137 9.49 -6.13 -3.40
CA THR A 137 8.61 -5.51 -4.40
C THR A 137 9.41 -4.45 -5.14
N GLN A 138 9.52 -4.60 -6.45
CA GLN A 138 10.24 -3.69 -7.33
C GLN A 138 9.24 -2.96 -8.21
N VAL A 139 9.35 -1.64 -8.27
CA VAL A 139 8.54 -0.76 -9.12
C VAL A 139 9.49 -0.04 -10.07
N SER A 140 9.40 -0.35 -11.35
CA SER A 140 10.18 0.27 -12.42
C SER A 140 9.30 1.17 -13.26
N ILE A 141 9.85 2.31 -13.68
CA ILE A 141 9.13 3.35 -14.42
C ILE A 141 9.78 3.50 -15.78
N SER A 142 8.99 3.58 -16.85
CA SER A 142 9.47 3.85 -18.20
C SER A 142 10.16 5.23 -18.30
N PRO A 143 11.11 5.42 -19.24
CA PRO A 143 11.81 6.70 -19.41
C PRO A 143 10.87 7.88 -19.68
N ASP A 144 9.76 7.66 -20.36
CA ASP A 144 8.72 8.68 -20.64
C ASP A 144 7.77 8.92 -19.46
N LYS A 145 7.97 8.21 -18.34
CA LYS A 145 7.19 8.31 -17.08
C LYS A 145 5.70 7.97 -17.21
N ARG A 146 5.32 7.21 -18.22
CA ARG A 146 3.93 6.85 -18.51
C ARG A 146 3.55 5.45 -18.06
N ASP A 147 4.51 4.52 -18.07
CA ASP A 147 4.29 3.11 -17.77
C ASP A 147 5.03 2.69 -16.50
N VAL A 148 4.37 1.86 -15.70
CA VAL A 148 4.91 1.26 -14.48
C VAL A 148 4.90 -0.25 -14.63
N TYR A 149 6.01 -0.88 -14.25
CA TYR A 149 6.19 -2.32 -14.17
C TYR A 149 6.42 -2.71 -12.71
N ILE A 150 5.64 -3.67 -12.22
CA ILE A 150 5.71 -4.13 -10.83
C ILE A 150 6.18 -5.58 -10.84
N THR A 151 7.20 -5.90 -10.06
CA THR A 151 7.66 -7.28 -9.83
C THR A 151 7.61 -7.57 -8.34
N ILE A 152 6.87 -8.62 -7.98
CA ILE A 152 6.66 -9.07 -6.61
C ILE A 152 7.36 -10.41 -6.47
N ASN A 153 8.42 -10.48 -5.67
CA ASN A 153 9.07 -11.72 -5.32
C ASN A 153 8.50 -12.23 -4.00
N LEU A 154 8.02 -13.44 -4.00
CA LEU A 154 7.41 -14.05 -2.82
C LEU A 154 8.01 -15.42 -2.50
N ASN A 155 7.89 -15.79 -1.23
CA ASN A 155 8.17 -17.12 -0.72
C ASN A 155 6.88 -17.66 -0.10
N GLU A 156 6.37 -18.77 -0.63
CA GLU A 156 5.10 -19.36 -0.16
C GLU A 156 5.26 -20.03 1.19
N GLY A 157 6.45 -20.57 1.48
CA GLY A 157 6.68 -21.42 2.64
C GLY A 157 6.00 -22.78 2.54
N ALA A 158 5.89 -23.48 3.66
CA ALA A 158 5.19 -24.76 3.75
C ALA A 158 3.70 -24.56 4.04
N ARG A 159 2.88 -25.54 3.60
CA ARG A 159 1.46 -25.59 3.94
C ARG A 159 1.24 -26.33 5.24
N TYR A 160 0.60 -25.68 6.21
CA TYR A 160 0.37 -26.18 7.54
C TYR A 160 -1.06 -26.64 7.77
N GLN A 161 -1.20 -27.68 8.60
CA GLN A 161 -2.48 -28.15 9.14
C GLN A 161 -2.48 -28.00 10.67
N VAL A 162 -3.66 -27.85 11.25
CA VAL A 162 -3.84 -27.76 12.69
C VAL A 162 -3.65 -29.14 13.31
N SER A 163 -2.66 -29.32 14.16
CA SER A 163 -2.43 -30.59 14.86
C SER A 163 -3.31 -30.75 16.10
N SER A 164 -3.49 -29.69 16.87
CA SER A 164 -4.32 -29.66 18.07
C SER A 164 -4.82 -28.25 18.36
N VAL A 165 -5.94 -28.14 19.04
CA VAL A 165 -6.47 -26.90 19.62
C VAL A 165 -6.60 -27.13 21.11
N LYS A 166 -6.09 -26.20 21.91
CA LYS A 166 -6.18 -26.23 23.38
C LYS A 166 -6.77 -24.92 23.85
N LEU A 167 -7.78 -25.02 24.70
CA LEU A 167 -8.30 -23.89 25.46
C LEU A 167 -7.50 -23.77 26.76
N ALA A 168 -7.09 -22.57 27.13
CA ALA A 168 -6.36 -22.30 28.34
C ALA A 168 -6.87 -21.02 28.99
N GLY A 169 -7.08 -21.04 30.31
CA GLY A 169 -7.59 -19.90 31.06
C GLY A 169 -8.52 -20.34 32.20
N ASP A 170 -9.00 -19.38 32.96
CA ASP A 170 -10.06 -19.58 33.96
C ASP A 170 -11.41 -19.34 33.32
N PHE A 171 -12.15 -20.41 33.08
CA PHE A 171 -13.43 -20.33 32.36
C PHE A 171 -14.61 -20.31 33.34
N THR A 172 -15.58 -19.46 33.11
CA THR A 172 -16.87 -19.41 33.82
C THR A 172 -17.92 -20.34 33.20
N ILE A 173 -17.68 -20.82 31.98
CA ILE A 173 -18.50 -21.77 31.25
C ILE A 173 -17.72 -23.07 31.00
N SER A 174 -18.42 -24.18 30.71
CA SER A 174 -17.75 -25.45 30.52
C SER A 174 -16.85 -25.47 29.30
N GLU A 175 -15.73 -26.20 29.37
CA GLU A 175 -14.80 -26.38 28.26
C GLU A 175 -15.51 -26.98 27.03
N GLU A 176 -16.51 -27.84 27.25
CA GLU A 176 -17.31 -28.44 26.18
C GLU A 176 -18.18 -27.41 25.42
N GLU A 177 -18.70 -26.40 26.13
CA GLU A 177 -19.46 -25.30 25.51
C GLU A 177 -18.54 -24.35 24.75
N LEU A 178 -17.38 -24.04 25.31
CA LEU A 178 -16.36 -23.25 24.64
C LEU A 178 -15.82 -23.95 23.39
N ALA A 179 -15.57 -25.24 23.45
CA ALA A 179 -15.09 -26.02 22.31
C ALA A 179 -16.06 -25.99 21.12
N LYS A 180 -17.36 -25.81 21.35
CA LYS A 180 -18.37 -25.64 20.26
C LYS A 180 -18.26 -24.32 19.54
N LEU A 181 -17.75 -23.29 20.20
CA LEU A 181 -17.54 -21.96 19.64
C LEU A 181 -16.25 -21.86 18.80
N VAL A 182 -15.32 -22.80 19.03
CA VAL A 182 -14.06 -22.83 18.27
C VAL A 182 -14.29 -23.38 16.87
N VAL A 183 -14.09 -22.54 15.87
CA VAL A 183 -14.30 -22.88 14.45
C VAL A 183 -13.18 -23.78 13.91
N VAL A 184 -11.96 -23.65 14.48
CA VAL A 184 -10.76 -24.39 14.05
C VAL A 184 -10.73 -25.78 14.69
N LYS A 185 -10.52 -26.82 13.87
CA LYS A 185 -10.46 -28.22 14.32
C LYS A 185 -9.11 -28.87 13.98
N PRO A 186 -8.65 -29.86 14.77
CA PRO A 186 -7.50 -30.69 14.39
C PRO A 186 -7.74 -31.34 13.00
N GLY A 187 -6.73 -31.31 12.13
CA GLY A 187 -6.79 -31.77 10.75
C GLY A 187 -7.22 -30.70 9.74
N ASP A 188 -7.77 -29.57 10.17
CA ASP A 188 -8.07 -28.46 9.28
C ASP A 188 -6.78 -27.88 8.69
N VAL A 189 -6.86 -27.37 7.46
CA VAL A 189 -5.83 -26.49 6.92
C VAL A 189 -5.82 -25.22 7.76
N PHE A 190 -4.64 -24.78 8.19
CA PHE A 190 -4.50 -23.51 8.92
C PHE A 190 -5.15 -22.35 8.16
N SER A 191 -5.93 -21.56 8.87
CA SER A 191 -6.55 -20.35 8.34
C SER A 191 -6.54 -19.26 9.40
N ARG A 192 -5.90 -18.14 9.09
CA ARG A 192 -5.86 -16.96 9.96
C ARG A 192 -7.27 -16.40 10.23
N GLU A 193 -8.12 -16.42 9.23
CA GLU A 193 -9.51 -15.95 9.33
C GLU A 193 -10.31 -16.79 10.33
N LYS A 194 -10.29 -18.12 10.19
CA LYS A 194 -10.96 -19.05 11.13
C LYS A 194 -10.42 -18.91 12.56
N LEU A 195 -9.11 -18.69 12.70
CA LEU A 195 -8.52 -18.47 14.04
C LEU A 195 -9.05 -17.17 14.66
N ASN A 196 -9.16 -16.10 13.88
CA ASN A 196 -9.69 -14.82 14.35
C ASN A 196 -11.20 -14.90 14.67
N GLU A 197 -11.96 -15.71 13.93
CA GLU A 197 -13.37 -15.99 14.25
C GLU A 197 -13.53 -16.71 15.58
N SER A 198 -12.64 -17.65 15.89
CA SER A 198 -12.67 -18.40 17.15
C SER A 198 -12.30 -17.52 18.38
N ASN A 199 -11.74 -16.33 18.17
CA ASN A 199 -11.33 -15.40 19.23
C ASN A 199 -12.33 -14.26 19.45
N LYS A 200 -13.46 -14.25 18.75
CA LYS A 200 -14.55 -13.28 18.93
C LYS A 200 -15.66 -13.84 19.81
#